data_6613f1ac272302e78d3a0a8869812675
#
_entry.id   6613f1ac272302e78d3a0a8869812675
#
_cell.length_a   1.000
_cell.length_b   1.000
_cell.length_c   1.000
_cell.angle_alpha   90.00
_cell.angle_beta   90.00
_cell.angle_gamma   90.00
#
_symmetry.space_group_name_H-M   'P 1'
#
loop_
_entity.id
_entity.type
_entity.pdbx_description
1 polymer ?
#
loop_
_entity_poly.entity_id
_entity_poly.type
_entity_poly.pdbx_seq_one_letter_code
_entity_poly.pdbx_strand_id
1 'polypeptide(L)'
;MRTTFGSAVVAVVCAALIGACSQQPPPAPAEPTQPLDTRPTEPPAADPSAPVASGNTPAAADIAAIAGLNASFDPARDPAADLETAKVEAQRGNKHIILDVGGEWCPWCHLMDQFVEGDAEIRRFRDANYVWMKVNYSEENENAAFLSQYPQVKGYPHLFVLDSDGTLLQSQFTGELEKAKNEGKGYNRSKFMAFLKKWAPQR
;
A
#
# COMPACT_ATOMS: atom_id res chain seq x y z
N MET A 1 48.94 -9.74 -40.36
CA MET A 1 48.91 -11.22 -40.17
C MET A 1 47.49 -11.51 -39.73
N ARG A 2 46.53 -11.85 -40.62
CA ARG A 2 46.20 -13.17 -41.19
C ARG A 2 46.23 -14.24 -40.09
N THR A 3 45.13 -14.87 -39.76
CA THR A 3 44.31 -15.93 -40.37
C THR A 3 43.26 -16.34 -39.33
N THR A 4 42.17 -16.98 -39.48
CA THR A 4 41.37 -17.60 -40.53
C THR A 4 40.12 -18.20 -39.88
N PHE A 5 39.04 -18.12 -40.60
CA PHE A 5 37.82 -18.91 -40.70
C PHE A 5 37.80 -20.33 -40.06
N GLY A 6 36.66 -20.66 -39.48
CA GLY A 6 36.26 -22.05 -39.16
C GLY A 6 34.73 -22.15 -39.23
N SER A 7 34.19 -22.42 -40.42
CA SER A 7 32.84 -22.92 -40.66
C SER A 7 32.74 -24.41 -40.31
N ALA A 8 31.65 -24.81 -39.70
CA ALA A 8 31.14 -26.20 -39.66
C ALA A 8 29.61 -26.11 -39.54
N VAL A 9 28.90 -26.20 -40.63
CA VAL A 9 28.21 -27.32 -41.27
C VAL A 9 27.15 -28.01 -40.38
N VAL A 10 25.94 -27.70 -40.75
CA VAL A 10 24.61 -28.26 -40.60
C VAL A 10 24.59 -29.81 -40.61
N ALA A 11 23.81 -30.38 -39.68
CA ALA A 11 23.20 -31.69 -39.85
C ALA A 11 21.71 -31.61 -39.47
N VAL A 12 20.89 -31.63 -40.52
CA VAL A 12 19.44 -31.87 -40.46
C VAL A 12 19.21 -33.36 -40.21
N VAL A 13 18.47 -33.69 -39.15
CA VAL A 13 17.90 -35.03 -38.97
C VAL A 13 16.38 -34.85 -38.94
N CYS A 14 15.74 -35.26 -40.02
CA CYS A 14 14.33 -35.59 -40.10
C CYS A 14 14.08 -36.88 -39.33
N ALA A 15 13.19 -36.87 -38.37
CA ALA A 15 12.62 -38.08 -37.80
C ALA A 15 11.10 -37.95 -37.82
N ALA A 16 10.50 -39.01 -38.33
CA ALA A 16 9.13 -39.19 -38.76
C ALA A 16 8.09 -39.10 -37.67
N LEU A 17 6.94 -38.59 -38.09
CA LEU A 17 5.63 -38.59 -37.43
C LEU A 17 5.13 -40.05 -37.24
N ILE A 18 4.85 -40.43 -36.01
CA ILE A 18 3.99 -41.57 -35.70
C ILE A 18 2.74 -40.98 -35.03
N GLY A 19 1.64 -41.00 -35.75
CA GLY A 19 0.35 -40.63 -35.25
C GLY A 19 -0.19 -41.66 -34.27
N ALA A 20 -0.46 -41.26 -33.05
CA ALA A 20 -1.27 -42.00 -32.10
C ALA A 20 -2.68 -41.43 -32.13
N CYS A 21 -3.60 -42.14 -32.77
CA CYS A 21 -5.03 -41.95 -32.63
C CYS A 21 -5.45 -42.27 -31.18
N SER A 22 -5.67 -41.24 -30.37
CA SER A 22 -6.41 -41.41 -29.11
C SER A 22 -7.88 -41.45 -29.41
N GLN A 23 -8.45 -42.63 -29.28
CA GLN A 23 -9.91 -42.85 -29.30
C GLN A 23 -10.51 -42.23 -28.04
N GLN A 24 -11.39 -41.26 -28.23
CA GLN A 24 -12.18 -40.63 -27.18
C GLN A 24 -13.25 -41.62 -26.70
N PRO A 25 -13.44 -41.88 -25.42
CA PRO A 25 -14.52 -42.73 -24.94
C PRO A 25 -15.87 -42.07 -25.21
N PRO A 26 -16.94 -42.85 -25.40
CA PRO A 26 -18.28 -42.35 -25.68
C PRO A 26 -18.83 -41.55 -24.49
N PRO A 27 -19.67 -40.51 -24.74
CA PRO A 27 -20.27 -39.71 -23.67
C PRO A 27 -21.22 -40.55 -22.83
N ALA A 28 -21.16 -40.39 -21.52
CA ALA A 28 -22.06 -41.00 -20.56
C ALA A 28 -23.51 -40.50 -20.78
N PRO A 29 -24.52 -41.32 -20.44
CA PRO A 29 -25.92 -40.91 -20.56
C PRO A 29 -26.22 -39.68 -19.70
N ALA A 30 -26.97 -38.74 -20.26
CA ALA A 30 -27.42 -37.54 -19.57
C ALA A 30 -28.36 -37.92 -18.41
N GLU A 31 -28.02 -37.53 -17.20
CA GLU A 31 -28.95 -37.53 -16.06
C GLU A 31 -30.10 -36.54 -16.31
N PRO A 32 -31.32 -36.87 -15.86
CA PRO A 32 -32.47 -35.99 -16.04
C PRO A 32 -32.27 -34.70 -15.26
N THR A 33 -32.23 -33.58 -15.96
CA THR A 33 -32.22 -32.24 -15.39
C THR A 33 -33.49 -32.00 -14.58
N GLN A 34 -33.37 -31.90 -13.27
CA GLN A 34 -34.43 -31.38 -12.41
C GLN A 34 -34.67 -29.89 -12.76
N PRO A 35 -35.93 -29.43 -12.78
CA PRO A 35 -36.23 -28.02 -12.99
C PRO A 35 -35.59 -27.18 -11.86
N LEU A 36 -34.81 -26.21 -12.24
CA LEU A 36 -34.25 -25.19 -11.32
C LEU A 36 -35.44 -24.38 -10.76
N ASP A 37 -35.72 -24.55 -9.47
CA ASP A 37 -36.73 -23.75 -8.77
C ASP A 37 -36.18 -22.31 -8.67
N THR A 38 -36.65 -21.44 -9.56
CA THR A 38 -36.30 -20.01 -9.62
C THR A 38 -37.18 -19.20 -8.68
N ARG A 39 -37.37 -19.67 -7.46
CA ARG A 39 -37.96 -18.82 -6.43
C ARG A 39 -36.88 -17.85 -5.96
N PRO A 40 -37.07 -16.51 -6.04
CA PRO A 40 -36.15 -15.55 -5.44
C PRO A 40 -36.04 -15.87 -3.95
N THR A 41 -34.83 -16.21 -3.52
CA THR A 41 -34.53 -16.33 -2.08
C THR A 41 -34.63 -14.93 -1.49
N GLU A 42 -35.73 -14.70 -0.78
CA GLU A 42 -35.91 -13.47 0.01
C GLU A 42 -34.75 -13.39 1.01
N PRO A 43 -34.02 -12.23 1.08
CA PRO A 43 -32.95 -12.10 2.05
C PRO A 43 -33.51 -12.36 3.45
N PRO A 44 -32.78 -13.06 4.33
CA PRO A 44 -33.24 -13.31 5.69
C PRO A 44 -33.59 -11.96 6.35
N ALA A 45 -34.81 -11.89 6.91
CA ALA A 45 -35.27 -10.71 7.63
C ALA A 45 -34.23 -10.35 8.70
N ALA A 46 -33.75 -9.10 8.69
CA ALA A 46 -32.81 -8.60 9.68
C ALA A 46 -33.39 -8.78 11.08
N ASP A 47 -32.62 -9.40 11.97
CA ASP A 47 -32.99 -9.57 13.37
C ASP A 47 -33.15 -8.18 14.02
N PRO A 48 -34.37 -7.80 14.49
CA PRO A 48 -34.60 -6.48 15.06
C PRO A 48 -33.88 -6.27 16.40
N SER A 49 -33.25 -7.30 16.97
CA SER A 49 -32.43 -7.23 18.17
C SER A 49 -30.92 -7.15 17.89
N ALA A 50 -30.49 -7.21 16.61
CA ALA A 50 -29.10 -6.99 16.27
C ALA A 50 -28.70 -5.54 16.62
N PRO A 51 -27.59 -5.31 17.34
CA PRO A 51 -27.15 -3.95 17.63
C PRO A 51 -26.88 -3.21 16.32
N VAL A 52 -27.64 -2.16 16.07
CA VAL A 52 -27.38 -1.26 14.92
C VAL A 52 -26.03 -0.64 15.19
N ALA A 53 -25.01 -1.06 14.45
CA ALA A 53 -23.72 -0.40 14.49
C ALA A 53 -23.96 1.07 14.18
N SER A 54 -23.70 1.95 15.15
CA SER A 54 -23.71 3.40 14.90
C SER A 54 -22.78 3.62 13.71
N GLY A 55 -23.29 4.22 12.63
CA GLY A 55 -22.64 4.28 11.32
C GLY A 55 -21.26 4.93 11.25
N ASN A 56 -20.62 5.13 12.40
CA ASN A 56 -19.30 5.72 12.54
C ASN A 56 -18.31 4.83 13.34
N THR A 57 -18.71 3.63 13.79
CA THR A 57 -17.80 2.71 14.48
C THR A 57 -17.21 1.73 13.48
N PRO A 58 -15.88 1.71 13.28
CA PRO A 58 -15.25 0.76 12.35
C PRO A 58 -15.45 -0.68 12.82
N ALA A 59 -15.64 -1.60 11.86
CA ALA A 59 -15.58 -3.02 12.13
C ALA A 59 -14.18 -3.41 12.64
N ALA A 60 -14.07 -4.53 13.39
CA ALA A 60 -12.77 -4.99 13.90
C ALA A 60 -11.74 -5.23 12.78
N ALA A 61 -12.20 -5.69 11.60
CA ALA A 61 -11.34 -5.84 10.41
C ALA A 61 -10.80 -4.50 9.92
N ASP A 62 -11.62 -3.43 9.94
CA ASP A 62 -11.19 -2.09 9.53
C ASP A 62 -10.16 -1.53 10.51
N ILE A 63 -10.34 -1.75 11.81
CA ILE A 63 -9.36 -1.32 12.83
C ILE A 63 -8.02 -2.00 12.60
N ALA A 64 -8.01 -3.30 12.31
CA ALA A 64 -6.79 -4.05 12.02
C ALA A 64 -6.11 -3.56 10.73
N ALA A 65 -6.89 -3.29 9.67
CA ALA A 65 -6.39 -2.76 8.42
C ALA A 65 -5.75 -1.38 8.60
N ILE A 66 -6.41 -0.47 9.34
CA ILE A 66 -5.89 0.87 9.65
C ILE A 66 -4.60 0.78 10.48
N ALA A 67 -4.56 -0.08 11.51
CA ALA A 67 -3.36 -0.28 12.31
C ALA A 67 -2.18 -0.80 11.48
N GLY A 68 -2.46 -1.63 10.47
CA GLY A 68 -1.45 -2.15 9.53
C GLY A 68 -0.81 -1.09 8.65
N LEU A 69 -1.48 0.04 8.38
CA LEU A 69 -0.95 1.09 7.50
C LEU A 69 0.37 1.69 7.98
N ASN A 70 0.56 1.79 9.29
CA ASN A 70 1.75 2.40 9.91
C ASN A 70 2.64 1.39 10.66
N ALA A 71 2.45 0.09 10.47
CA ALA A 71 3.17 -0.92 11.25
C ALA A 71 4.64 -1.05 10.85
N SER A 72 4.92 -1.17 9.56
CA SER A 72 6.27 -1.36 9.00
C SER A 72 6.32 -0.98 7.53
N PHE A 73 7.53 -0.83 6.99
CA PHE A 73 7.76 -0.70 5.54
C PHE A 73 7.79 -2.10 4.91
N ASP A 74 6.62 -2.70 4.72
CA ASP A 74 6.48 -4.07 4.23
C ASP A 74 6.47 -4.10 2.69
N PRO A 75 7.46 -4.75 2.03
CA PRO A 75 7.53 -4.84 0.58
C PRO A 75 6.40 -5.69 -0.04
N ALA A 76 5.70 -6.49 0.75
CA ALA A 76 4.58 -7.31 0.27
C ALA A 76 3.24 -6.55 0.23
N ARG A 77 3.15 -5.35 0.82
CA ARG A 77 1.91 -4.56 0.81
C ARG A 77 1.71 -3.87 -0.55
N ASP A 78 0.44 -3.74 -0.91
CA ASP A 78 0.02 -2.94 -2.07
C ASP A 78 -0.34 -1.51 -1.61
N PRO A 79 0.48 -0.50 -1.90
CA PRO A 79 0.23 0.87 -1.46
C PRO A 79 -1.00 1.51 -2.10
N ALA A 80 -1.47 1.02 -3.25
CA ALA A 80 -2.70 1.52 -3.85
C ALA A 80 -3.92 1.05 -3.06
N ALA A 81 -3.97 -0.23 -2.66
CA ALA A 81 -5.02 -0.77 -1.81
C ALA A 81 -4.99 -0.15 -0.40
N ASP A 82 -3.80 0.07 0.14
CA ASP A 82 -3.60 0.75 1.43
C ASP A 82 -4.09 2.19 1.40
N LEU A 83 -3.86 2.91 0.30
CA LEU A 83 -4.36 4.27 0.13
C LEU A 83 -5.89 4.33 0.12
N GLU A 84 -6.57 3.38 -0.53
CA GLU A 84 -8.04 3.33 -0.48
C GLU A 84 -8.54 3.12 0.97
N THR A 85 -7.90 2.26 1.75
CA THR A 85 -8.19 2.10 3.18
C THR A 85 -7.94 3.40 3.96
N ALA A 86 -6.81 4.07 3.69
CA ALA A 86 -6.47 5.34 4.33
C ALA A 86 -7.48 6.45 4.00
N LYS A 87 -7.98 6.52 2.76
CA LYS A 87 -8.99 7.50 2.33
C LYS A 87 -10.31 7.31 3.08
N VAL A 88 -10.78 6.08 3.22
CA VAL A 88 -12.01 5.78 3.98
C VAL A 88 -11.89 6.26 5.43
N GLU A 89 -10.76 5.97 6.09
CA GLU A 89 -10.52 6.42 7.46
C GLU A 89 -10.36 7.94 7.56
N ALA A 90 -9.66 8.55 6.61
CA ALA A 90 -9.44 9.99 6.57
C ALA A 90 -10.76 10.77 6.41
N GLN A 91 -11.63 10.33 5.50
CA GLN A 91 -12.95 10.91 5.29
C GLN A 91 -13.83 10.76 6.53
N ARG A 92 -13.85 9.58 7.15
CA ARG A 92 -14.61 9.31 8.36
C ARG A 92 -14.16 10.17 9.54
N GLY A 93 -12.85 10.35 9.70
CA GLY A 93 -12.24 11.07 10.81
C GLY A 93 -12.01 12.56 10.57
N ASN A 94 -12.36 13.10 9.39
CA ASN A 94 -11.97 14.44 8.95
C ASN A 94 -10.46 14.68 9.14
N LYS A 95 -9.66 13.76 8.56
CA LYS A 95 -8.20 13.76 8.62
C LYS A 95 -7.62 13.92 7.22
N HIS A 96 -6.38 14.36 7.14
CA HIS A 96 -5.55 14.20 5.96
C HIS A 96 -4.77 12.88 6.02
N ILE A 97 -4.07 12.54 4.94
CA ILE A 97 -3.26 11.33 4.85
C ILE A 97 -1.79 11.76 4.74
N ILE A 98 -0.90 11.06 5.45
CA ILE A 98 0.54 11.17 5.23
C ILE A 98 1.03 9.85 4.66
N LEU A 99 1.60 9.90 3.45
CA LEU A 99 2.41 8.81 2.93
C LEU A 99 3.83 8.99 3.40
N ASP A 100 4.30 8.08 4.23
CA ASP A 100 5.67 8.01 4.72
C ASP A 100 6.45 7.04 3.84
N VAL A 101 7.21 7.57 2.89
CA VAL A 101 7.96 6.77 1.91
C VAL A 101 9.34 6.48 2.45
N GLY A 102 9.67 5.21 2.59
CA GLY A 102 10.95 4.76 3.13
C GLY A 102 11.11 3.25 3.05
N GLY A 103 11.92 2.67 3.92
CA GLY A 103 12.14 1.23 3.98
C GLY A 103 12.80 0.82 5.30
N GLU A 104 12.73 -0.47 5.61
CA GLU A 104 13.37 -1.03 6.82
C GLU A 104 14.91 -0.89 6.81
N TRP A 105 15.52 -0.70 5.64
CA TRP A 105 16.94 -0.41 5.47
C TRP A 105 17.34 1.01 5.89
N CYS A 106 16.36 1.91 6.12
CA CYS A 106 16.57 3.36 6.22
C CYS A 106 16.74 3.81 7.69
N PRO A 107 17.95 4.14 8.18
CA PRO A 107 18.16 4.55 9.57
C PRO A 107 17.42 5.85 9.96
N TRP A 108 17.20 6.77 9.01
CA TRP A 108 16.45 8.00 9.24
C TRP A 108 14.95 7.78 9.35
N CYS A 109 14.42 6.72 8.69
CA CYS A 109 13.03 6.31 8.82
C CYS A 109 12.76 5.81 10.24
N HIS A 110 13.60 4.90 10.74
CA HIS A 110 13.51 4.42 12.14
C HIS A 110 13.72 5.56 13.17
N LEU A 111 14.58 6.50 12.86
CA LEU A 111 14.79 7.66 13.73
C LEU A 111 13.55 8.56 13.77
N MET A 112 12.83 8.69 12.65
CA MET A 112 11.57 9.44 12.62
C MET A 112 10.48 8.72 13.40
N ASP A 113 10.35 7.41 13.25
CA ASP A 113 9.43 6.61 14.05
C ASP A 113 9.67 6.81 15.56
N GLN A 114 10.93 6.64 15.98
CA GLN A 114 11.31 6.84 17.38
C GLN A 114 11.02 8.26 17.87
N PHE A 115 11.27 9.26 17.03
CA PHE A 115 11.02 10.66 17.37
C PHE A 115 9.52 10.94 17.53
N VAL A 116 8.68 10.47 16.61
CA VAL A 116 7.24 10.69 16.64
C VAL A 116 6.58 9.92 17.79
N GLU A 117 6.96 8.66 17.99
CA GLU A 117 6.41 7.83 19.08
C GLU A 117 6.91 8.27 20.46
N GLY A 118 8.12 8.82 20.53
CA GLY A 118 8.71 9.33 21.78
C GLY A 118 8.14 10.66 22.27
N ASP A 119 7.49 11.46 21.42
CA ASP A 119 6.85 12.73 21.79
C ASP A 119 5.33 12.59 21.83
N ALA A 120 4.78 12.56 23.02
CA ALA A 120 3.35 12.37 23.24
C ALA A 120 2.47 13.49 22.63
N GLU A 121 2.98 14.72 22.48
CA GLU A 121 2.23 15.80 21.84
C GLU A 121 2.21 15.65 20.33
N ILE A 122 3.37 15.34 19.72
CA ILE A 122 3.46 15.07 18.27
C ILE A 122 2.57 13.90 17.91
N ARG A 123 2.69 12.78 18.65
CA ARG A 123 1.88 11.59 18.42
C ARG A 123 0.38 11.88 18.49
N ARG A 124 -0.09 12.53 19.57
CA ARG A 124 -1.50 12.89 19.69
C ARG A 124 -1.97 13.83 18.58
N PHE A 125 -1.16 14.80 18.18
CA PHE A 125 -1.51 15.71 17.10
C PHE A 125 -1.59 14.98 15.77
N ARG A 126 -0.61 14.10 15.46
CA ARG A 126 -0.61 13.23 14.29
C ARG A 126 -1.90 12.39 14.24
N ASP A 127 -2.18 11.66 15.29
CA ASP A 127 -3.32 10.70 15.34
C ASP A 127 -4.67 11.42 15.22
N ALA A 128 -4.78 12.64 15.75
CA ALA A 128 -5.99 13.45 15.67
C ALA A 128 -6.24 14.05 14.28
N ASN A 129 -5.19 14.25 13.46
CA ASN A 129 -5.30 15.01 12.22
C ASN A 129 -4.92 14.22 10.96
N TYR A 130 -4.27 13.06 11.12
CA TYR A 130 -3.73 12.31 9.99
C TYR A 130 -4.01 10.81 10.09
N VAL A 131 -4.18 10.19 8.94
CA VAL A 131 -3.94 8.77 8.74
C VAL A 131 -2.50 8.63 8.24
N TRP A 132 -1.64 7.98 9.03
CA TRP A 132 -0.24 7.77 8.67
C TRP A 132 -0.11 6.43 7.98
N MET A 133 0.44 6.41 6.78
CA MET A 133 0.57 5.23 5.95
C MET A 133 2.02 5.09 5.48
N LYS A 134 2.67 3.99 5.82
CA LYS A 134 4.01 3.66 5.33
C LYS A 134 3.95 3.10 3.92
N VAL A 135 4.83 3.59 3.06
CA VAL A 135 5.00 3.12 1.69
C VAL A 135 6.43 2.60 1.54
N ASN A 136 6.56 1.29 1.36
CA ASN A 136 7.87 0.68 1.17
C ASN A 136 8.53 1.16 -0.12
N TYR A 137 9.83 1.46 -0.03
CA TYR A 137 10.75 1.60 -1.13
C TYR A 137 12.01 0.80 -0.78
N SER A 138 12.22 -0.32 -1.46
CA SER A 138 13.37 -1.21 -1.22
C SER A 138 13.78 -1.91 -2.51
N GLU A 139 14.90 -2.63 -2.49
CA GLU A 139 15.36 -3.44 -3.62
C GLU A 139 14.36 -4.54 -3.99
N GLU A 140 13.62 -5.07 -3.01
CA GLU A 140 12.59 -6.08 -3.23
C GLU A 140 11.35 -5.51 -3.91
N ASN A 141 10.99 -4.26 -3.59
CA ASN A 141 9.84 -3.59 -4.16
C ASN A 141 9.99 -2.06 -4.05
N GLU A 142 10.29 -1.43 -5.17
CA GLU A 142 10.40 0.04 -5.27
C GLU A 142 9.03 0.74 -5.31
N ASN A 143 7.93 0.01 -5.46
CA ASN A 143 6.60 0.57 -5.67
C ASN A 143 6.55 1.67 -6.76
N ALA A 144 7.35 1.50 -7.82
CA ALA A 144 7.62 2.51 -8.83
C ALA A 144 6.35 3.01 -9.53
N ALA A 145 5.42 2.13 -9.86
CA ALA A 145 4.15 2.49 -10.50
C ALA A 145 3.30 3.40 -9.60
N PHE A 146 3.23 3.10 -8.30
CA PHE A 146 2.51 3.92 -7.33
C PHE A 146 3.21 5.26 -7.11
N LEU A 147 4.52 5.24 -6.89
CA LEU A 147 5.29 6.45 -6.59
C LEU A 147 5.45 7.39 -7.79
N SER A 148 5.30 6.90 -9.03
CA SER A 148 5.34 7.74 -10.24
C SER A 148 4.22 8.78 -10.33
N GLN A 149 3.16 8.65 -9.53
CA GLN A 149 2.05 9.61 -9.43
C GLN A 149 2.40 10.84 -8.60
N TYR A 150 3.52 10.81 -7.88
CA TYR A 150 3.96 11.85 -6.96
C TYR A 150 5.24 12.52 -7.47
N PRO A 151 5.57 13.73 -6.96
CA PRO A 151 6.86 14.35 -7.25
C PRO A 151 8.03 13.47 -6.84
N GLN A 152 9.16 13.64 -7.52
CA GLN A 152 10.37 12.87 -7.24
C GLN A 152 10.80 13.01 -5.77
N VAL A 153 11.03 11.88 -5.10
CA VAL A 153 11.58 11.79 -3.76
C VAL A 153 13.04 12.23 -3.75
N LYS A 154 13.38 13.16 -2.85
CA LYS A 154 14.75 13.73 -2.73
C LYS A 154 15.63 12.99 -1.73
N GLY A 155 15.07 12.11 -0.93
CA GLY A 155 15.75 11.34 0.12
C GLY A 155 14.72 10.70 1.04
N TYR A 156 15.14 9.78 1.86
CA TYR A 156 14.26 8.97 2.72
C TYR A 156 14.53 9.26 4.21
N PRO A 157 13.46 9.28 5.05
CA PRO A 157 12.06 9.20 4.66
C PRO A 157 11.62 10.46 3.88
N HIS A 158 10.55 10.34 3.08
CA HIS A 158 9.90 11.44 2.41
C HIS A 158 8.41 11.43 2.74
N LEU A 159 7.82 12.58 3.03
CA LEU A 159 6.40 12.66 3.39
C LEU A 159 5.61 13.33 2.25
N PHE A 160 4.58 12.64 1.76
CA PHE A 160 3.55 13.28 0.97
C PHE A 160 2.31 13.49 1.85
N VAL A 161 1.83 14.71 1.91
CA VAL A 161 0.56 15.02 2.56
C VAL A 161 -0.53 15.04 1.50
N LEU A 162 -1.57 14.28 1.72
CA LEU A 162 -2.73 14.21 0.84
C LEU A 162 -3.97 14.69 1.61
N ASP A 163 -4.93 15.23 0.86
CA ASP A 163 -6.30 15.39 1.36
C ASP A 163 -6.97 14.03 1.59
N SER A 164 -8.13 14.04 2.20
CA SER A 164 -8.91 12.84 2.49
C SER A 164 -9.38 12.08 1.24
N ASP A 165 -9.39 12.71 0.08
CA ASP A 165 -9.69 12.08 -1.22
C ASP A 165 -8.46 11.53 -1.96
N GLY A 166 -7.24 11.76 -1.42
CA GLY A 166 -5.97 11.37 -2.01
C GLY A 166 -5.30 12.45 -2.86
N THR A 167 -5.88 13.66 -2.96
CA THR A 167 -5.26 14.78 -3.68
C THR A 167 -3.99 15.25 -2.97
N LEU A 168 -2.88 15.36 -3.71
CA LEU A 168 -1.60 15.81 -3.15
C LEU A 168 -1.66 17.28 -2.71
N LEU A 169 -1.37 17.54 -1.45
CA LEU A 169 -1.27 18.87 -0.86
C LEU A 169 0.18 19.34 -0.71
N GLN A 170 1.09 18.44 -0.33
CA GLN A 170 2.49 18.77 -0.07
C GLN A 170 3.41 17.58 -0.34
N SER A 171 4.58 17.87 -0.88
CA SER A 171 5.74 16.98 -0.96
C SER A 171 6.84 17.51 -0.04
N GLN A 172 7.12 16.81 1.05
CA GLN A 172 8.03 17.28 2.12
C GLN A 172 9.29 16.43 2.16
N PHE A 173 10.41 17.02 1.80
CA PHE A 173 11.71 16.45 2.09
C PHE A 173 12.00 16.56 3.59
N THR A 174 12.15 15.45 4.29
CA THR A 174 12.27 15.41 5.75
C THR A 174 13.59 15.95 6.27
N GLY A 175 14.62 16.06 5.43
CA GLY A 175 15.87 16.77 5.77
C GLY A 175 15.66 18.23 6.19
N GLU A 176 14.59 18.89 5.74
CA GLU A 176 14.22 20.23 6.16
C GLU A 176 13.69 20.29 7.60
N LEU A 177 13.22 19.15 8.11
CA LEU A 177 12.69 19.00 9.46
C LEU A 177 13.76 18.57 10.49
N GLU A 178 14.97 18.30 10.04
CA GLU A 178 16.08 17.89 10.89
C GLU A 178 16.58 19.02 11.79
N LYS A 179 17.27 18.64 12.85
CA LYS A 179 18.08 19.50 13.68
C LYS A 179 19.19 20.17 12.86
N ALA A 180 19.69 21.29 13.32
CA ALA A 180 20.91 21.87 12.76
C ALA A 180 22.09 20.91 12.98
N LYS A 181 23.11 20.96 12.09
CA LYS A 181 24.26 20.04 12.14
C LYS A 181 25.01 20.05 13.47
N ASN A 182 25.01 21.18 14.16
CA ASN A 182 25.64 21.36 15.48
C ASN A 182 24.79 20.88 16.66
N GLU A 183 23.52 20.51 16.43
CA GLU A 183 22.58 20.01 17.47
C GLU A 183 22.51 18.47 17.52
N GLY A 184 23.32 17.79 16.70
CA GLY A 184 23.34 16.35 16.60
C GLY A 184 22.31 15.77 15.63
N LYS A 185 22.30 14.44 15.50
CA LYS A 185 21.43 13.72 14.59
C LYS A 185 19.99 13.67 15.13
N GLY A 186 19.00 13.93 14.30
CA GLY A 186 17.59 13.79 14.65
C GLY A 186 16.72 14.90 14.09
N TYR A 187 15.42 14.84 14.42
CA TYR A 187 14.43 15.82 13.98
C TYR A 187 14.28 16.97 14.97
N ASN A 188 14.00 18.16 14.43
CA ASN A 188 13.72 19.35 15.22
C ASN A 188 12.23 19.39 15.56
N ARG A 189 11.91 19.34 16.85
CA ARG A 189 10.55 19.29 17.36
C ARG A 189 9.66 20.43 16.86
N SER A 190 10.18 21.65 16.91
CA SER A 190 9.41 22.84 16.52
C SER A 190 9.12 22.85 15.02
N LYS A 191 10.09 22.49 14.18
CA LYS A 191 9.91 22.40 12.73
C LYS A 191 8.88 21.31 12.39
N PHE A 192 9.00 20.14 13.03
CA PHE A 192 8.11 19.01 12.76
C PHE A 192 6.67 19.32 13.18
N MET A 193 6.47 19.89 14.36
CA MET A 193 5.16 20.30 14.81
C MET A 193 4.57 21.42 13.94
N ALA A 194 5.39 22.37 13.49
CA ALA A 194 4.96 23.43 12.58
C ALA A 194 4.51 22.86 11.23
N PHE A 195 5.24 21.87 10.69
CA PHE A 195 4.84 21.15 9.49
C PHE A 195 3.48 20.47 9.69
N LEU A 196 3.30 19.68 10.75
CA LEU A 196 2.03 19.02 11.01
C LEU A 196 0.88 20.02 11.16
N LYS A 197 1.07 21.11 11.91
CA LYS A 197 0.04 22.14 12.08
C LYS A 197 -0.32 22.86 10.79
N LYS A 198 0.64 23.11 9.93
CA LYS A 198 0.43 23.79 8.65
C LYS A 198 -0.48 23.00 7.70
N TRP A 199 -0.32 21.69 7.70
CA TRP A 199 -0.99 20.82 6.74
C TRP A 199 -2.14 20.01 7.35
N ALA A 200 -2.51 20.25 8.60
CA ALA A 200 -3.69 19.65 9.22
C ALA A 200 -5.00 20.17 8.56
N PRO A 201 -6.06 19.34 8.55
CA PRO A 201 -7.37 19.79 8.07
C PRO A 201 -7.84 21.04 8.83
N GLN A 202 -8.40 21.99 8.09
CA GLN A 202 -9.05 23.14 8.70
C GLN A 202 -10.39 22.70 9.30
N ARG A 203 -10.59 22.97 10.57
CA ARG A 203 -11.83 22.66 11.31
C ARG A 203 -12.63 23.92 11.59
#